data_f191a9394bb70196b7370c28161d79f4
#
_entry.id   f191a9394bb70196b7370c28161d79f4
#
_cell.length_a   1.000
_cell.length_b   1.000
_cell.length_c   1.000
_cell.angle_alpha   90.00
_cell.angle_beta   90.00
_cell.angle_gamma   90.00
#
_symmetry.space_group_name_H-M   'P 1'
#
loop_
_entity.id
_entity.type
_entity.pdbx_description
1 polymer ?
#
loop_
_entity_poly.entity_id
_entity_poly.type
_entity_poly.pdbx_seq_one_letter_code
_entity_poly.pdbx_strand_id
1 'polypeptide(L)'
;MFNNNKILVIIPARGGSKGIPRKNIRLLNNRPLISYAIGIARSSQYVDDVVLTTDDSEIALIAEKFGASVVRRSHDLSDDEALLEPVIYNAMVQKEKLAFDEYDIVIALQPTSPLIKPSTLDKAIEKFEDFSVDSVISVVDDRHLNWGYDESTKRYFPRYSERVNKQDLPKSFKETGAILATRRSFVHKDSCIGTNVDLIEVSREESVDIANYGDWLIAENYLQRRSIAFVVNAYNEIGAGHVYRCLSMASKLAFHEVLFFLDKSHKLGIDIVDSHNFPYVVYENEDDLFNKLAQYSPQIVVNDILDTTSDYVLKLKSGGYFVVNFEDLGTGTEFADVVFDSLYEHDLSSSNIFIGHKYYILKDEFYFQPQKIITQNVDNILISFGWTDSGNLTEKVLNAILKTNYEGRINVILGLGYKDKEGLISRIESNHSIQVYTNVSNISEFMFKADIVFTSPGRTMYEVCSLGVPTICLCQNEREQSHVFCSSGNGFINMGLGSNVDETEIRDQFIELVNDYNRRIEMNEKMLSIDLKNGFDNIQAVVKEEYRSFELNKKF
;
A
#
# COMPACT_ATOMS: atom_id res chain seq x y z
N MET A 1 -35.76 -15.64 2.17
CA MET A 1 -36.12 -17.02 1.69
C MET A 1 -35.48 -17.25 0.30
N PHE A 2 -34.77 -18.32 0.17
CA PHE A 2 -34.16 -18.75 -1.10
C PHE A 2 -34.96 -19.94 -1.69
N ASN A 3 -35.60 -19.76 -2.84
CA ASN A 3 -36.43 -20.81 -3.50
C ASN A 3 -37.45 -21.50 -2.57
N ASN A 4 -38.12 -20.74 -1.70
CA ASN A 4 -39.01 -21.19 -0.62
C ASN A 4 -38.32 -21.98 0.50
N ASN A 5 -36.98 -22.12 0.50
CA ASN A 5 -36.25 -22.70 1.63
C ASN A 5 -36.08 -21.68 2.75
N LYS A 6 -36.33 -22.10 3.97
CA LYS A 6 -36.03 -21.33 5.17
C LYS A 6 -34.64 -21.66 5.69
N ILE A 7 -33.80 -20.62 5.89
CA ILE A 7 -32.39 -20.76 6.15
C ILE A 7 -32.01 -20.27 7.53
N LEU A 8 -31.39 -21.14 8.33
CA LEU A 8 -30.88 -20.87 9.67
C LEU A 8 -29.36 -20.80 9.65
N VAL A 9 -28.76 -19.69 10.09
CA VAL A 9 -27.33 -19.62 10.41
C VAL A 9 -27.11 -19.80 11.90
N ILE A 10 -26.24 -20.74 12.26
CA ILE A 10 -25.82 -21.03 13.63
C ILE A 10 -24.35 -20.64 13.79
N ILE A 11 -24.08 -19.78 14.77
CA ILE A 11 -22.73 -19.30 15.12
C ILE A 11 -22.30 -19.92 16.46
N PRO A 12 -21.40 -20.91 16.47
CA PRO A 12 -20.95 -21.54 17.70
C PRO A 12 -19.84 -20.72 18.38
N ALA A 13 -20.10 -20.15 19.56
CA ALA A 13 -19.14 -19.33 20.28
C ALA A 13 -19.09 -19.68 21.77
N ARG A 14 -18.11 -20.51 22.18
CA ARG A 14 -17.92 -20.85 23.60
C ARG A 14 -17.10 -19.79 24.35
N GLY A 15 -17.26 -19.75 25.69
CA GLY A 15 -16.51 -18.84 26.58
C GLY A 15 -15.03 -19.19 26.72
N GLY A 16 -14.71 -20.50 26.74
CA GLY A 16 -13.35 -21.04 26.92
C GLY A 16 -12.56 -21.08 25.61
N SER A 17 -11.54 -20.25 25.43
CA SER A 17 -10.61 -20.31 24.31
C SER A 17 -9.18 -20.43 24.81
N LYS A 18 -8.45 -21.51 24.43
CA LYS A 18 -7.08 -21.79 24.90
C LYS A 18 -6.03 -20.97 24.14
N GLY A 19 -6.13 -20.85 22.83
CA GLY A 19 -5.12 -20.17 22.00
C GLY A 19 -5.08 -18.67 22.20
N ILE A 20 -6.27 -18.02 22.29
CA ILE A 20 -6.42 -16.59 22.55
C ILE A 20 -7.47 -16.43 23.65
N PRO A 21 -7.11 -15.92 24.85
CA PRO A 21 -8.07 -15.73 25.93
C PRO A 21 -9.24 -14.85 25.52
N ARG A 22 -10.48 -15.30 25.80
CA ARG A 22 -11.73 -14.63 25.47
C ARG A 22 -11.86 -14.26 23.99
N LYS A 23 -11.33 -15.08 23.09
CA LYS A 23 -11.20 -14.86 21.65
C LYS A 23 -12.49 -14.28 21.03
N ASN A 24 -13.63 -14.88 21.31
CA ASN A 24 -14.90 -14.55 20.66
C ASN A 24 -15.41 -13.11 20.90
N ILE A 25 -15.05 -12.49 22.02
CA ILE A 25 -15.44 -11.11 22.37
C ILE A 25 -14.26 -10.15 22.36
N ARG A 26 -13.04 -10.63 22.10
CA ARG A 26 -11.88 -9.79 21.94
C ARG A 26 -12.04 -8.87 20.72
N LEU A 27 -11.57 -7.62 20.84
CA LEU A 27 -11.71 -6.64 19.77
C LEU A 27 -10.69 -6.88 18.66
N LEU A 28 -11.18 -7.27 17.50
CA LEU A 28 -10.45 -7.31 16.24
C LEU A 28 -10.83 -6.04 15.45
N ASN A 29 -9.87 -5.19 15.13
CA ASN A 29 -10.13 -3.90 14.48
C ASN A 29 -11.32 -3.13 15.12
N ASN A 30 -11.27 -2.97 16.46
CA ASN A 30 -12.28 -2.29 17.30
C ASN A 30 -13.70 -2.90 17.33
N ARG A 31 -13.88 -4.13 16.89
CA ARG A 31 -15.17 -4.85 16.95
C ARG A 31 -15.00 -6.23 17.57
N PRO A 32 -15.93 -6.71 18.43
CA PRO A 32 -15.88 -8.07 18.96
C PRO A 32 -15.82 -9.10 17.83
N LEU A 33 -14.97 -10.13 17.94
CA LEU A 33 -14.79 -11.13 16.88
C LEU A 33 -16.13 -11.75 16.40
N ILE A 34 -17.02 -12.13 17.33
CA ILE A 34 -18.35 -12.68 16.98
C ILE A 34 -19.20 -11.76 16.12
N SER A 35 -19.00 -10.45 16.23
CA SER A 35 -19.81 -9.47 15.48
C SER A 35 -19.60 -9.53 13.96
N TYR A 36 -18.45 -10.08 13.51
CA TYR A 36 -18.19 -10.28 12.08
C TYR A 36 -19.11 -11.36 11.51
N ALA A 37 -19.14 -12.56 12.12
CA ALA A 37 -20.00 -13.65 11.67
C ALA A 37 -21.49 -13.26 11.74
N ILE A 38 -21.91 -12.58 12.81
CA ILE A 38 -23.28 -12.07 12.92
C ILE A 38 -23.58 -11.07 11.79
N GLY A 39 -22.67 -10.14 11.53
CA GLY A 39 -22.82 -9.15 10.46
C GLY A 39 -22.88 -9.79 9.07
N ILE A 40 -22.03 -10.77 8.79
CA ILE A 40 -22.01 -11.54 7.53
C ILE A 40 -23.39 -12.22 7.33
N ALA A 41 -23.86 -12.96 8.33
CA ALA A 41 -25.13 -13.68 8.25
C ALA A 41 -26.32 -12.73 8.05
N ARG A 42 -26.35 -11.61 8.77
CA ARG A 42 -27.44 -10.61 8.66
C ARG A 42 -27.42 -9.78 7.37
N SER A 43 -26.27 -9.70 6.71
CA SER A 43 -26.11 -9.00 5.43
C SER A 43 -26.38 -9.91 4.21
N SER A 44 -26.57 -11.20 4.42
CA SER A 44 -26.98 -12.14 3.37
C SER A 44 -28.40 -11.81 2.88
N GLN A 45 -28.62 -12.00 1.57
CA GLN A 45 -29.93 -11.81 0.94
C GLN A 45 -30.91 -12.94 1.24
N TYR A 46 -30.41 -14.09 1.69
CA TYR A 46 -31.17 -15.34 1.76
C TYR A 46 -31.40 -15.85 3.19
N VAL A 47 -30.60 -15.43 4.16
CA VAL A 47 -30.68 -15.89 5.56
C VAL A 47 -31.95 -15.35 6.24
N ASP A 48 -32.75 -16.24 6.82
CA ASP A 48 -33.97 -15.88 7.53
C ASP A 48 -33.73 -15.65 9.02
N ASP A 49 -32.94 -16.51 9.66
CA ASP A 49 -32.63 -16.43 11.10
C ASP A 49 -31.14 -16.62 11.40
N VAL A 50 -30.66 -15.84 12.37
CA VAL A 50 -29.29 -15.93 12.90
C VAL A 50 -29.34 -16.26 14.38
N VAL A 51 -28.72 -17.39 14.75
CA VAL A 51 -28.61 -17.88 16.12
C VAL A 51 -27.15 -17.99 16.52
N LEU A 52 -26.82 -17.44 17.68
CA LEU A 52 -25.54 -17.71 18.32
C LEU A 52 -25.75 -18.69 19.47
N THR A 53 -24.96 -19.79 19.53
CA THR A 53 -25.02 -20.74 20.64
C THR A 53 -23.80 -20.59 21.54
N THR A 54 -24.04 -20.40 22.85
CA THR A 54 -22.98 -20.14 23.84
C THR A 54 -23.33 -20.63 25.25
N ASP A 55 -22.32 -20.91 26.05
CA ASP A 55 -22.37 -21.13 27.49
C ASP A 55 -22.10 -19.83 28.30
N ASP A 56 -21.52 -18.81 27.67
CA ASP A 56 -21.04 -17.58 28.30
C ASP A 56 -22.11 -16.46 28.24
N SER A 57 -22.34 -15.78 29.35
CA SER A 57 -23.37 -14.72 29.44
C SER A 57 -22.94 -13.43 28.78
N GLU A 58 -21.66 -13.10 28.75
CA GLU A 58 -21.15 -11.89 28.11
C GLU A 58 -21.17 -12.04 26.58
N ILE A 59 -20.79 -13.21 26.07
CA ILE A 59 -20.92 -13.54 24.65
C ILE A 59 -22.39 -13.41 24.21
N ALA A 60 -23.34 -13.95 25.01
CA ALA A 60 -24.74 -13.85 24.70
C ALA A 60 -25.24 -12.39 24.62
N LEU A 61 -24.89 -11.57 25.60
CA LEU A 61 -25.27 -10.16 25.63
C LEU A 61 -24.74 -9.38 24.40
N ILE A 62 -23.50 -9.66 24.02
CA ILE A 62 -22.89 -9.04 22.84
C ILE A 62 -23.60 -9.52 21.58
N ALA A 63 -23.88 -10.82 21.46
CA ALA A 63 -24.58 -11.37 20.30
C ALA A 63 -25.97 -10.74 20.09
N GLU A 64 -26.73 -10.57 21.15
CA GLU A 64 -28.04 -9.90 21.12
C GLU A 64 -27.91 -8.43 20.67
N LYS A 65 -26.92 -7.70 21.16
CA LYS A 65 -26.65 -6.32 20.73
C LYS A 65 -26.33 -6.21 19.23
N PHE A 66 -25.69 -7.22 18.66
CA PHE A 66 -25.40 -7.28 17.23
C PHE A 66 -26.54 -7.91 16.40
N GLY A 67 -27.63 -8.34 17.05
CA GLY A 67 -28.87 -8.76 16.42
C GLY A 67 -28.97 -10.25 16.09
N ALA A 68 -28.21 -11.10 16.75
CA ALA A 68 -28.42 -12.54 16.75
C ALA A 68 -29.36 -12.96 17.89
N SER A 69 -30.21 -13.95 17.66
CA SER A 69 -30.88 -14.64 18.77
C SER A 69 -29.90 -15.60 19.46
N VAL A 70 -30.12 -15.84 20.74
CA VAL A 70 -29.17 -16.67 21.55
C VAL A 70 -29.83 -17.97 21.98
N VAL A 71 -29.12 -19.06 21.76
CA VAL A 71 -29.43 -20.38 22.33
C VAL A 71 -28.39 -20.75 23.35
N ARG A 72 -28.78 -20.96 24.60
CA ARG A 72 -27.89 -21.42 25.67
C ARG A 72 -27.60 -22.91 25.52
N ARG A 73 -26.33 -23.28 25.59
CA ARG A 73 -25.92 -24.69 25.58
C ARG A 73 -25.46 -25.16 26.95
N SER A 74 -25.58 -26.48 27.18
CA SER A 74 -25.08 -27.10 28.39
C SER A 74 -23.55 -27.14 28.46
N HIS A 75 -23.02 -27.34 29.64
CA HIS A 75 -21.56 -27.45 29.88
C HIS A 75 -20.93 -28.55 29.02
N ASP A 76 -21.61 -29.72 28.91
CA ASP A 76 -21.12 -30.87 28.14
C ASP A 76 -20.93 -30.59 26.64
N LEU A 77 -21.61 -29.59 26.10
CA LEU A 77 -21.45 -29.10 24.72
C LEU A 77 -20.46 -27.92 24.61
N SER A 78 -19.78 -27.57 25.70
CA SER A 78 -18.94 -26.37 25.81
C SER A 78 -17.49 -26.68 26.18
N ASP A 79 -17.18 -27.95 26.50
CA ASP A 79 -15.82 -28.39 26.78
C ASP A 79 -14.93 -28.40 25.53
N ASP A 80 -13.65 -28.65 25.71
CA ASP A 80 -12.66 -28.64 24.62
C ASP A 80 -12.79 -29.83 23.65
N GLU A 81 -13.42 -30.91 24.08
CA GLU A 81 -13.58 -32.15 23.33
C GLU A 81 -14.92 -32.18 22.57
N ALA A 82 -15.81 -31.22 22.86
CA ALA A 82 -17.11 -31.13 22.19
C ALA A 82 -16.95 -30.93 20.68
N LEU A 83 -17.44 -31.90 19.92
CA LEU A 83 -17.48 -31.80 18.44
C LEU A 83 -18.50 -30.76 17.99
N LEU A 84 -18.34 -30.29 16.77
CA LEU A 84 -19.19 -29.24 16.19
C LEU A 84 -20.62 -29.75 15.95
N GLU A 85 -20.77 -30.96 15.48
CA GLU A 85 -22.03 -31.58 15.05
C GLU A 85 -23.10 -31.57 16.15
N PRO A 86 -22.83 -32.10 17.37
CA PRO A 86 -23.83 -32.06 18.45
C PRO A 86 -24.18 -30.64 18.88
N VAL A 87 -23.27 -29.68 18.77
CA VAL A 87 -23.52 -28.26 19.08
C VAL A 87 -24.50 -27.64 18.08
N ILE A 88 -24.28 -27.87 16.78
CA ILE A 88 -25.15 -27.37 15.71
C ILE A 88 -26.53 -28.01 15.80
N TYR A 89 -26.59 -29.34 15.93
CA TYR A 89 -27.84 -30.07 16.09
C TYR A 89 -28.67 -29.56 17.29
N ASN A 90 -28.03 -29.39 18.45
CA ASN A 90 -28.68 -28.87 19.65
C ASN A 90 -29.23 -27.44 19.44
N ALA A 91 -28.44 -26.56 18.85
CA ALA A 91 -28.88 -25.19 18.59
C ALA A 91 -30.06 -25.12 17.60
N MET A 92 -30.00 -25.93 16.51
CA MET A 92 -31.09 -26.07 15.54
C MET A 92 -32.38 -26.50 16.24
N VAL A 93 -32.36 -27.62 16.96
CA VAL A 93 -33.55 -28.19 17.62
C VAL A 93 -34.14 -27.23 18.65
N GLN A 94 -33.31 -26.51 19.42
CA GLN A 94 -33.79 -25.51 20.37
C GLN A 94 -34.47 -24.31 19.66
N LYS A 95 -33.84 -23.83 18.57
CA LYS A 95 -34.40 -22.72 17.81
C LYS A 95 -35.72 -23.08 17.14
N GLU A 96 -35.81 -24.26 16.53
CA GLU A 96 -37.04 -24.78 15.93
C GLU A 96 -38.21 -24.90 16.95
N LYS A 97 -37.90 -25.39 18.15
CA LYS A 97 -38.87 -25.45 19.24
C LYS A 97 -39.37 -24.06 19.66
N LEU A 98 -38.49 -23.05 19.70
CA LEU A 98 -38.84 -21.68 20.06
C LEU A 98 -39.61 -20.96 18.93
N ALA A 99 -39.30 -21.27 17.69
CA ALA A 99 -39.95 -20.69 16.52
C ALA A 99 -41.27 -21.37 16.16
N PHE A 100 -41.53 -22.59 16.67
CA PHE A 100 -42.64 -23.48 16.27
C PHE A 100 -42.62 -23.75 14.75
N ASP A 101 -41.41 -23.82 14.15
CA ASP A 101 -41.22 -23.96 12.71
C ASP A 101 -39.89 -24.67 12.43
N GLU A 102 -39.77 -25.31 11.27
CA GLU A 102 -38.55 -26.01 10.85
C GLU A 102 -37.84 -25.20 9.78
N TYR A 103 -36.52 -25.46 9.65
CA TYR A 103 -35.68 -24.88 8.61
C TYR A 103 -35.37 -25.93 7.54
N ASP A 104 -35.10 -25.49 6.30
CA ASP A 104 -34.76 -26.40 5.20
C ASP A 104 -33.23 -26.54 5.05
N ILE A 105 -32.50 -25.47 5.33
CA ILE A 105 -31.03 -25.42 5.25
C ILE A 105 -30.48 -24.84 6.57
N VAL A 106 -29.50 -25.51 7.12
CA VAL A 106 -28.79 -25.10 8.34
C VAL A 106 -27.34 -24.84 8.01
N ILE A 107 -26.81 -23.69 8.43
CA ILE A 107 -25.46 -23.24 8.13
C ILE A 107 -24.70 -23.03 9.44
N ALA A 108 -23.62 -23.77 9.64
CA ALA A 108 -22.63 -23.44 10.66
C ALA A 108 -21.68 -22.38 10.10
N LEU A 109 -21.65 -21.20 10.70
CA LEU A 109 -20.76 -20.10 10.36
C LEU A 109 -19.81 -19.83 11.52
N GLN A 110 -18.51 -20.11 11.32
CA GLN A 110 -17.53 -19.99 12.39
C GLN A 110 -17.12 -18.53 12.66
N PRO A 111 -17.16 -18.07 13.93
CA PRO A 111 -16.74 -16.71 14.28
C PRO A 111 -15.24 -16.48 14.07
N THR A 112 -14.44 -17.54 13.97
CA THR A 112 -12.99 -17.47 13.74
C THR A 112 -12.59 -17.12 12.31
N SER A 113 -13.56 -17.03 11.39
CA SER A 113 -13.36 -16.65 9.98
C SER A 113 -13.98 -15.30 9.67
N PRO A 114 -13.44 -14.19 10.23
CA PRO A 114 -14.05 -12.86 10.16
C PRO A 114 -14.00 -12.19 8.79
N LEU A 115 -13.23 -12.76 7.84
CA LEU A 115 -12.98 -12.18 6.52
C LEU A 115 -13.91 -12.75 5.43
N ILE A 116 -14.76 -13.71 5.74
CA ILE A 116 -15.81 -14.19 4.83
C ILE A 116 -16.71 -13.03 4.41
N LYS A 117 -17.07 -12.98 3.13
CA LYS A 117 -17.96 -11.95 2.59
C LYS A 117 -19.42 -12.43 2.59
N PRO A 118 -20.41 -11.54 2.80
CA PRO A 118 -21.82 -11.90 2.65
C PRO A 118 -22.13 -12.54 1.28
N SER A 119 -21.52 -12.03 0.21
CA SER A 119 -21.67 -12.59 -1.15
C SER A 119 -21.12 -14.01 -1.29
N THR A 120 -20.12 -14.39 -0.49
CA THR A 120 -19.60 -15.77 -0.47
C THR A 120 -20.56 -16.71 0.25
N LEU A 121 -21.19 -16.24 1.34
CA LEU A 121 -22.27 -16.97 2.00
C LEU A 121 -23.47 -17.16 1.06
N ASP A 122 -23.87 -16.11 0.34
CA ASP A 122 -24.97 -16.17 -0.63
C ASP A 122 -24.68 -17.18 -1.74
N LYS A 123 -23.47 -17.17 -2.31
CA LYS A 123 -23.03 -18.16 -3.32
C LYS A 123 -23.03 -19.60 -2.79
N ALA A 124 -22.72 -19.80 -1.51
CA ALA A 124 -22.81 -21.14 -0.91
C ALA A 124 -24.26 -21.60 -0.80
N ILE A 125 -25.20 -20.69 -0.51
CA ILE A 125 -26.64 -20.97 -0.48
C ILE A 125 -27.18 -21.25 -1.90
N GLU A 126 -26.76 -20.50 -2.89
CA GLU A 126 -27.16 -20.67 -4.31
C GLU A 126 -26.86 -22.07 -4.86
N LYS A 127 -25.84 -22.76 -4.36
CA LYS A 127 -25.54 -24.15 -4.75
C LYS A 127 -26.66 -25.14 -4.44
N PHE A 128 -27.55 -24.83 -3.52
CA PHE A 128 -28.73 -25.65 -3.23
C PHE A 128 -29.88 -25.49 -4.26
N GLU A 129 -29.69 -24.69 -5.32
CA GLU A 129 -30.53 -24.76 -6.51
C GLU A 129 -30.51 -26.15 -7.14
N ASP A 130 -29.36 -26.83 -7.08
CA ASP A 130 -29.29 -28.25 -7.37
C ASP A 130 -29.83 -29.05 -6.18
N PHE A 131 -31.02 -29.61 -6.36
CA PHE A 131 -31.68 -30.42 -5.33
C PHE A 131 -30.91 -31.67 -4.94
N SER A 132 -29.94 -32.11 -5.73
CA SER A 132 -29.08 -33.26 -5.42
C SER A 132 -28.00 -32.91 -4.40
N VAL A 133 -27.67 -31.64 -4.20
CA VAL A 133 -26.64 -31.21 -3.23
C VAL A 133 -27.20 -31.28 -1.82
N ASP A 134 -26.57 -32.07 -0.97
CA ASP A 134 -26.92 -32.24 0.45
C ASP A 134 -26.17 -31.26 1.34
N SER A 135 -24.89 -31.00 1.02
CA SER A 135 -24.01 -30.11 1.82
C SER A 135 -23.09 -29.27 0.94
N VAL A 136 -22.75 -28.09 1.42
CA VAL A 136 -21.76 -27.18 0.80
C VAL A 136 -20.73 -26.79 1.84
N ILE A 137 -19.45 -26.99 1.53
CA ILE A 137 -18.31 -26.74 2.42
C ILE A 137 -17.39 -25.70 1.80
N SER A 138 -16.97 -24.72 2.63
CA SER A 138 -15.97 -23.75 2.20
C SER A 138 -14.56 -24.33 2.20
N VAL A 139 -13.86 -24.15 1.06
CA VAL A 139 -12.52 -24.67 0.83
C VAL A 139 -11.61 -23.61 0.20
N VAL A 140 -10.31 -23.79 0.36
CA VAL A 140 -9.29 -22.99 -0.33
C VAL A 140 -8.40 -23.89 -1.17
N ASP A 141 -7.94 -23.38 -2.33
CA ASP A 141 -6.93 -24.07 -3.15
C ASP A 141 -5.63 -24.23 -2.37
N ASP A 142 -5.31 -25.46 -2.03
CA ASP A 142 -4.14 -25.88 -1.25
C ASP A 142 -3.20 -26.78 -2.06
N ARG A 143 -2.97 -26.43 -3.33
CA ARG A 143 -1.98 -27.13 -4.16
C ARG A 143 -0.58 -26.86 -3.62
N HIS A 144 0.03 -27.90 -3.04
CA HIS A 144 1.40 -27.88 -2.51
C HIS A 144 2.08 -29.24 -2.75
N LEU A 145 3.41 -29.25 -2.65
CA LEU A 145 4.22 -30.46 -2.65
C LEU A 145 4.16 -31.11 -1.25
N ASN A 146 3.02 -31.74 -0.94
CA ASN A 146 2.75 -32.32 0.37
C ASN A 146 3.47 -33.65 0.57
N TRP A 147 3.88 -33.93 1.81
CA TRP A 147 4.50 -35.18 2.23
C TRP A 147 3.63 -35.91 3.23
N GLY A 148 3.55 -37.21 3.11
CA GLY A 148 2.96 -38.09 4.12
C GLY A 148 4.03 -38.70 4.99
N TYR A 149 3.62 -39.19 6.17
CA TYR A 149 4.44 -40.02 7.06
C TYR A 149 3.74 -41.35 7.27
N ASP A 150 4.46 -42.44 7.06
CA ASP A 150 3.97 -43.81 7.27
C ASP A 150 4.45 -44.29 8.63
N GLU A 151 3.53 -44.44 9.56
CA GLU A 151 3.82 -44.91 10.95
C GLU A 151 4.39 -46.33 10.98
N SER A 152 4.03 -47.19 10.04
CA SER A 152 4.47 -48.58 10.00
C SER A 152 5.93 -48.71 9.54
N THR A 153 6.33 -47.94 8.54
CA THR A 153 7.69 -47.92 7.99
C THR A 153 8.57 -46.84 8.57
N LYS A 154 7.99 -45.90 9.34
CA LYS A 154 8.63 -44.67 9.86
C LYS A 154 9.34 -43.84 8.79
N ARG A 155 8.75 -43.77 7.61
CA ARG A 155 9.29 -43.04 6.45
C ARG A 155 8.36 -41.96 5.96
N TYR A 156 8.96 -40.90 5.40
CA TYR A 156 8.23 -39.86 4.67
C TYR A 156 8.08 -40.28 3.21
N PHE A 157 6.93 -39.95 2.61
CA PHE A 157 6.67 -40.18 1.19
C PHE A 157 5.99 -38.96 0.57
N PRO A 158 6.28 -38.63 -0.70
CA PRO A 158 5.59 -37.53 -1.39
C PRO A 158 4.14 -37.93 -1.68
N ARG A 159 3.21 -36.99 -1.50
CA ARG A 159 1.80 -37.13 -1.91
C ARG A 159 1.55 -36.62 -3.34
N TYR A 160 2.59 -36.39 -4.11
CA TYR A 160 2.54 -35.96 -5.51
C TYR A 160 3.29 -36.98 -6.38
N SER A 161 2.82 -37.14 -7.65
CA SER A 161 3.45 -38.06 -8.61
C SER A 161 4.69 -37.45 -9.27
N GLU A 162 4.64 -36.14 -9.57
CA GLU A 162 5.74 -35.40 -10.21
C GLU A 162 5.99 -34.07 -9.48
N ARG A 163 7.27 -33.66 -9.44
CA ARG A 163 7.67 -32.39 -8.85
C ARG A 163 7.62 -31.29 -9.92
N VAL A 164 6.46 -30.65 -10.04
CA VAL A 164 6.18 -29.57 -10.97
C VAL A 164 5.96 -28.25 -10.24
N ASN A 165 5.82 -27.14 -10.98
CA ASN A 165 5.45 -25.85 -10.39
C ASN A 165 4.06 -25.91 -9.76
N LYS A 166 3.80 -25.06 -8.77
CA LYS A 166 2.53 -25.04 -8.01
C LYS A 166 1.29 -24.97 -8.91
N GLN A 167 1.35 -24.16 -9.96
CA GLN A 167 0.25 -23.99 -10.91
C GLN A 167 -0.09 -25.24 -11.72
N ASP A 168 0.89 -26.14 -11.90
CA ASP A 168 0.79 -27.35 -12.70
C ASP A 168 0.40 -28.59 -11.87
N LEU A 169 0.32 -28.41 -10.53
CA LEU A 169 -0.15 -29.47 -9.63
C LEU A 169 -1.65 -29.73 -9.80
N PRO A 170 -2.13 -30.97 -9.63
CA PRO A 170 -3.55 -31.27 -9.57
C PRO A 170 -4.26 -30.44 -8.50
N LYS A 171 -5.52 -30.05 -8.75
CA LYS A 171 -6.32 -29.32 -7.77
C LYS A 171 -6.41 -30.10 -6.46
N SER A 172 -6.10 -29.43 -5.38
CA SER A 172 -6.21 -29.93 -4.01
C SER A 172 -6.87 -28.86 -3.16
N PHE A 173 -7.88 -29.24 -2.40
CA PHE A 173 -8.64 -28.32 -1.60
C PHE A 173 -8.49 -28.66 -0.12
N LYS A 174 -8.37 -27.60 0.69
CA LYS A 174 -8.36 -27.68 2.15
C LYS A 174 -9.62 -27.01 2.68
N GLU A 175 -10.33 -27.67 3.58
CA GLU A 175 -11.45 -27.05 4.30
C GLU A 175 -10.97 -25.85 5.10
N THR A 176 -11.74 -24.76 5.06
CA THR A 176 -11.45 -23.56 5.84
C THR A 176 -12.16 -23.55 7.19
N GLY A 177 -13.16 -24.41 7.36
CA GLY A 177 -14.03 -24.44 8.54
C GLY A 177 -15.01 -23.28 8.62
N ALA A 178 -14.96 -22.31 7.72
CA ALA A 178 -15.74 -21.07 7.81
C ALA A 178 -17.24 -21.31 7.62
N ILE A 179 -17.61 -22.03 6.55
CA ILE A 179 -19.00 -22.31 6.17
C ILE A 179 -19.18 -23.80 5.99
N LEU A 180 -20.14 -24.37 6.74
CA LEU A 180 -20.70 -25.69 6.51
C LEU A 180 -22.22 -25.52 6.41
N ALA A 181 -22.76 -25.56 5.19
CA ALA A 181 -24.18 -25.46 4.91
C ALA A 181 -24.73 -26.86 4.58
N THR A 182 -25.87 -27.25 5.16
CA THR A 182 -26.38 -28.61 5.02
C THR A 182 -27.90 -28.59 5.01
N ARG A 183 -28.55 -29.42 4.17
CA ARG A 183 -29.99 -29.65 4.27
C ARG A 183 -30.33 -30.21 5.63
N ARG A 184 -31.40 -29.70 6.23
CA ARG A 184 -31.81 -30.07 7.58
C ARG A 184 -31.91 -31.58 7.81
N SER A 185 -32.35 -32.34 6.81
CA SER A 185 -32.50 -33.80 6.90
C SER A 185 -31.19 -34.55 7.16
N PHE A 186 -30.04 -33.93 6.91
CA PHE A 186 -28.71 -34.49 7.17
C PHE A 186 -28.03 -33.89 8.42
N VAL A 187 -28.69 -33.00 9.15
CA VAL A 187 -28.15 -32.43 10.39
C VAL A 187 -28.53 -33.34 11.56
N HIS A 188 -27.57 -34.08 12.08
CA HIS A 188 -27.71 -35.04 13.18
C HIS A 188 -26.65 -34.79 14.26
N LYS A 189 -26.77 -35.48 15.41
CA LYS A 189 -25.80 -35.37 16.50
C LYS A 189 -24.40 -35.83 16.10
N ASP A 190 -24.33 -36.79 15.19
CA ASP A 190 -23.09 -37.47 14.83
C ASP A 190 -22.52 -37.00 13.48
N SER A 191 -23.30 -36.25 12.72
CA SER A 191 -22.88 -35.71 11.42
C SER A 191 -23.75 -34.50 11.01
N CYS A 192 -23.10 -33.50 10.42
CA CYS A 192 -23.74 -32.39 9.74
C CYS A 192 -23.33 -32.35 8.25
N ILE A 193 -22.92 -33.48 7.67
CA ILE A 193 -22.53 -33.58 6.26
C ILE A 193 -23.38 -34.67 5.60
N GLY A 194 -23.99 -34.33 4.47
CA GLY A 194 -24.76 -35.26 3.66
C GLY A 194 -23.90 -36.12 2.75
N THR A 195 -24.54 -36.89 1.87
CA THR A 195 -23.84 -37.83 0.98
C THR A 195 -23.32 -37.17 -0.30
N ASN A 196 -24.02 -36.16 -0.81
CA ASN A 196 -23.62 -35.40 -1.99
C ASN A 196 -23.15 -34.00 -1.58
N VAL A 197 -21.81 -33.83 -1.57
CA VAL A 197 -21.15 -32.59 -1.10
C VAL A 197 -20.65 -31.79 -2.27
N ASP A 198 -21.03 -30.51 -2.35
CA ASP A 198 -20.43 -29.53 -3.22
C ASP A 198 -19.50 -28.58 -2.44
N LEU A 199 -18.59 -27.91 -3.11
CA LEU A 199 -17.58 -27.06 -2.51
C LEU A 199 -17.76 -25.61 -2.97
N ILE A 200 -17.56 -24.66 -2.04
CA ILE A 200 -17.37 -23.25 -2.35
C ILE A 200 -15.90 -22.87 -2.17
N GLU A 201 -15.21 -22.58 -3.26
CA GLU A 201 -13.83 -22.11 -3.21
C GLU A 201 -13.82 -20.65 -2.78
N VAL A 202 -13.13 -20.34 -1.68
CA VAL A 202 -12.94 -19.00 -1.15
C VAL A 202 -11.53 -18.47 -1.45
N SER A 203 -11.37 -17.16 -1.43
CA SER A 203 -10.07 -16.54 -1.57
C SER A 203 -9.15 -16.88 -0.39
N ARG A 204 -7.83 -16.72 -0.58
CA ARG A 204 -6.86 -16.91 0.52
C ARG A 204 -7.11 -15.95 1.69
N GLU A 205 -7.59 -14.75 1.41
CA GLU A 205 -8.01 -13.79 2.42
C GLU A 205 -9.18 -14.34 3.25
N GLU A 206 -10.25 -14.78 2.58
CA GLU A 206 -11.44 -15.34 3.23
C GLU A 206 -11.15 -16.68 3.95
N SER A 207 -10.05 -17.37 3.60
CA SER A 207 -9.67 -18.65 4.22
C SER A 207 -8.96 -18.52 5.56
N VAL A 208 -8.73 -17.32 6.05
CA VAL A 208 -8.08 -17.08 7.36
C VAL A 208 -8.99 -17.54 8.48
N ASP A 209 -8.52 -18.54 9.25
CA ASP A 209 -9.15 -19.05 10.48
C ASP A 209 -8.28 -18.67 11.67
N ILE A 210 -8.82 -17.89 12.61
CA ILE A 210 -8.07 -17.39 13.77
C ILE A 210 -7.95 -18.47 14.83
N ALA A 211 -6.84 -19.21 14.83
CA ALA A 211 -6.49 -20.19 15.86
C ALA A 211 -5.51 -19.61 16.91
N ASN A 212 -4.59 -18.74 16.50
CA ASN A 212 -3.52 -18.18 17.31
C ASN A 212 -3.33 -16.66 17.05
N TYR A 213 -2.37 -16.02 17.74
CA TYR A 213 -2.07 -14.60 17.58
C TYR A 213 -1.47 -14.24 16.21
N GLY A 214 -0.80 -15.17 15.53
CA GLY A 214 -0.32 -14.95 14.17
C GLY A 214 -1.49 -14.78 13.20
N ASP A 215 -2.49 -15.66 13.27
CA ASP A 215 -3.72 -15.56 12.47
C ASP A 215 -4.49 -14.28 12.79
N TRP A 216 -4.51 -13.87 14.08
CA TRP A 216 -5.13 -12.63 14.53
C TRP A 216 -4.53 -11.40 13.83
N LEU A 217 -3.20 -11.31 13.80
CA LEU A 217 -2.49 -10.22 13.12
C LEU A 217 -2.76 -10.22 11.62
N ILE A 218 -2.81 -11.39 11.00
CA ILE A 218 -3.14 -11.53 9.58
C ILE A 218 -4.55 -11.01 9.31
N ALA A 219 -5.54 -11.44 10.09
CA ALA A 219 -6.92 -10.99 9.95
C ALA A 219 -7.06 -9.47 10.18
N GLU A 220 -6.39 -8.92 11.20
CA GLU A 220 -6.41 -7.50 11.51
C GLU A 220 -5.83 -6.67 10.36
N ASN A 221 -4.73 -7.12 9.78
CA ASN A 221 -4.14 -6.48 8.62
C ASN A 221 -5.11 -6.49 7.42
N TYR A 222 -5.73 -7.62 7.08
CA TYR A 222 -6.71 -7.67 6.00
C TYR A 222 -7.92 -6.73 6.21
N LEU A 223 -8.41 -6.62 7.45
CA LEU A 223 -9.48 -5.68 7.79
C LEU A 223 -9.06 -4.20 7.68
N GLN A 224 -7.77 -3.92 7.77
CA GLN A 224 -7.20 -2.58 7.59
C GLN A 224 -6.76 -2.32 6.15
N ARG A 225 -6.83 -3.31 5.26
CA ARG A 225 -6.50 -3.16 3.85
C ARG A 225 -7.39 -2.10 3.20
N ARG A 226 -6.80 -1.28 2.36
CA ARG A 226 -7.49 -0.21 1.62
C ARG A 226 -7.21 -0.36 0.13
N SER A 227 -8.17 0.06 -0.68
CA SER A 227 -7.98 0.26 -2.12
C SER A 227 -7.56 1.71 -2.35
N ILE A 228 -6.41 1.89 -3.01
CA ILE A 228 -5.77 3.18 -3.24
C ILE A 228 -5.57 3.38 -4.74
N ALA A 229 -6.14 4.45 -5.27
CA ALA A 229 -5.90 4.89 -6.63
C ALA A 229 -4.81 5.97 -6.64
N PHE A 230 -3.75 5.76 -7.41
CA PHE A 230 -2.75 6.78 -7.69
C PHE A 230 -3.05 7.42 -9.05
N VAL A 231 -3.47 8.67 -9.07
CA VAL A 231 -3.61 9.47 -10.28
C VAL A 231 -2.32 10.27 -10.43
N VAL A 232 -1.54 9.98 -11.47
CA VAL A 232 -0.20 10.56 -11.60
C VAL A 232 0.12 10.94 -13.04
N ASN A 233 0.81 12.07 -13.19
CA ASN A 233 1.27 12.59 -14.47
C ASN A 233 2.79 12.47 -14.61
N ALA A 234 3.26 12.08 -15.80
CA ALA A 234 4.66 12.19 -16.20
C ALA A 234 4.75 12.40 -17.70
N TYR A 235 5.23 13.56 -18.09
CA TYR A 235 5.54 13.91 -19.45
C TYR A 235 6.87 14.69 -19.48
N ASN A 236 7.42 14.92 -20.67
CA ASN A 236 8.80 15.40 -20.81
C ASN A 236 9.08 16.72 -20.08
N GLU A 237 8.11 17.63 -20.01
CA GLU A 237 8.27 18.97 -19.43
C GLU A 237 8.30 18.94 -17.89
N ILE A 238 7.51 18.08 -17.25
CA ILE A 238 7.51 17.96 -15.78
C ILE A 238 8.43 16.85 -15.26
N GLY A 239 8.92 15.99 -16.17
CA GLY A 239 9.79 14.88 -15.82
C GLY A 239 9.07 13.70 -15.15
N ALA A 240 9.85 12.79 -14.58
CA ALA A 240 9.36 11.54 -14.00
C ALA A 240 9.27 11.56 -12.46
N GLY A 241 9.56 12.69 -11.82
CA GLY A 241 9.63 12.82 -10.35
C GLY A 241 8.37 12.37 -9.63
N HIS A 242 7.19 12.75 -10.17
CA HIS A 242 5.87 12.40 -9.64
C HIS A 242 5.63 10.89 -9.66
N VAL A 243 5.90 10.23 -10.81
CA VAL A 243 5.72 8.78 -10.94
C VAL A 243 6.66 8.02 -10.00
N TYR A 244 7.93 8.40 -9.90
CA TYR A 244 8.87 7.75 -8.99
C TYR A 244 8.49 7.93 -7.52
N ARG A 245 7.90 9.07 -7.12
CA ARG A 245 7.34 9.27 -5.78
C ARG A 245 6.20 8.28 -5.52
N CYS A 246 5.22 8.21 -6.43
CA CYS A 246 4.10 7.29 -6.32
C CYS A 246 4.53 5.82 -6.31
N LEU A 247 5.52 5.43 -7.12
CA LEU A 247 6.09 4.08 -7.11
C LEU A 247 6.78 3.75 -5.78
N SER A 248 7.53 4.70 -5.21
CA SER A 248 8.16 4.53 -3.90
C SER A 248 7.12 4.37 -2.79
N MET A 249 6.00 5.13 -2.84
CA MET A 249 4.86 4.95 -1.92
C MET A 249 4.19 3.59 -2.11
N ALA A 250 3.86 3.24 -3.35
CA ALA A 250 3.17 2.00 -3.68
C ALA A 250 3.96 0.76 -3.23
N SER A 251 5.28 0.78 -3.38
CA SER A 251 6.17 -0.30 -2.91
C SER A 251 6.10 -0.49 -1.39
N LYS A 252 5.95 0.60 -0.63
CA LYS A 252 5.83 0.57 0.84
C LYS A 252 4.41 0.23 1.31
N LEU A 253 3.42 0.34 0.42
CA LEU A 253 2.01 0.02 0.67
C LEU A 253 1.64 -1.41 0.25
N ALA A 254 2.56 -2.36 0.33
CA ALA A 254 2.40 -3.75 -0.13
C ALA A 254 1.18 -4.49 0.45
N PHE A 255 0.64 -4.01 1.57
CA PHE A 255 -0.58 -4.54 2.20
C PHE A 255 -1.88 -4.05 1.56
N HIS A 256 -1.84 -2.90 0.87
CA HIS A 256 -3.00 -2.24 0.28
C HIS A 256 -3.21 -2.68 -1.18
N GLU A 257 -4.40 -2.52 -1.69
CA GLU A 257 -4.65 -2.65 -3.13
C GLU A 257 -4.31 -1.33 -3.81
N VAL A 258 -3.29 -1.35 -4.64
CA VAL A 258 -2.81 -0.17 -5.35
C VAL A 258 -3.09 -0.30 -6.84
N LEU A 259 -3.66 0.74 -7.44
CA LEU A 259 -3.89 0.83 -8.89
C LEU A 259 -3.49 2.22 -9.38
N PHE A 260 -2.68 2.27 -10.44
CA PHE A 260 -2.29 3.53 -11.07
C PHE A 260 -3.28 3.94 -12.15
N PHE A 261 -3.61 5.23 -12.21
CA PHE A 261 -4.42 5.84 -13.24
C PHE A 261 -3.55 6.83 -14.02
N LEU A 262 -3.35 6.57 -15.31
CA LEU A 262 -2.38 7.25 -16.15
C LEU A 262 -3.08 7.85 -17.37
N ASP A 263 -2.76 9.11 -17.68
CA ASP A 263 -3.26 9.76 -18.88
C ASP A 263 -2.63 9.13 -20.13
N LYS A 264 -3.46 8.80 -21.13
CA LYS A 264 -3.05 8.18 -22.41
C LYS A 264 -2.00 9.01 -23.16
N SER A 265 -2.04 10.32 -23.03
CA SER A 265 -1.07 11.23 -23.65
C SER A 265 0.30 11.20 -22.98
N HIS A 266 0.39 10.70 -21.74
CA HIS A 266 1.60 10.68 -20.92
C HIS A 266 2.35 9.35 -21.03
N LYS A 267 2.84 9.02 -22.24
CA LYS A 267 3.53 7.75 -22.52
C LYS A 267 4.68 7.45 -21.55
N LEU A 268 5.45 8.49 -21.16
CA LEU A 268 6.55 8.34 -20.21
C LEU A 268 6.10 7.71 -18.89
N GLY A 269 4.99 8.18 -18.32
CA GLY A 269 4.43 7.66 -17.08
C GLY A 269 3.98 6.20 -17.23
N ILE A 270 3.35 5.87 -18.34
CA ILE A 270 2.90 4.51 -18.65
C ILE A 270 4.09 3.55 -18.72
N ASP A 271 5.12 3.89 -19.51
CA ASP A 271 6.31 3.05 -19.71
C ASP A 271 7.05 2.82 -18.37
N ILE A 272 7.12 3.83 -17.49
CA ILE A 272 7.77 3.70 -16.18
C ILE A 272 6.97 2.78 -15.26
N VAL A 273 5.66 2.97 -15.11
CA VAL A 273 4.83 2.14 -14.22
C VAL A 273 4.80 0.69 -14.69
N ASP A 274 4.68 0.47 -16.01
CA ASP A 274 4.71 -0.87 -16.62
C ASP A 274 6.03 -1.59 -16.34
N SER A 275 7.17 -0.89 -16.53
CA SER A 275 8.50 -1.46 -16.26
C SER A 275 8.73 -1.87 -14.80
N HIS A 276 7.97 -1.30 -13.87
CA HIS A 276 7.99 -1.65 -12.44
C HIS A 276 6.93 -2.69 -12.06
N ASN A 277 6.19 -3.24 -13.03
CA ASN A 277 5.16 -4.27 -12.85
C ASN A 277 4.02 -3.88 -11.88
N PHE A 278 3.69 -2.60 -11.76
CA PHE A 278 2.51 -2.17 -11.03
C PHE A 278 1.27 -2.21 -11.93
N PRO A 279 0.10 -2.59 -11.39
CA PRO A 279 -1.16 -2.56 -12.14
C PRO A 279 -1.55 -1.11 -12.45
N TYR A 280 -2.03 -0.88 -13.67
CA TYR A 280 -2.46 0.45 -14.08
C TYR A 280 -3.67 0.42 -15.03
N VAL A 281 -4.37 1.53 -15.08
CA VAL A 281 -5.47 1.83 -16.00
C VAL A 281 -5.14 3.11 -16.74
N VAL A 282 -5.27 3.10 -18.06
CA VAL A 282 -5.07 4.29 -18.90
C VAL A 282 -6.41 4.96 -19.11
N TYR A 283 -6.49 6.28 -18.94
CA TYR A 283 -7.69 7.09 -19.23
C TYR A 283 -7.42 8.11 -20.33
N GLU A 284 -8.50 8.53 -21.04
CA GLU A 284 -8.40 9.40 -22.21
C GLU A 284 -8.64 10.88 -21.88
N ASN A 285 -9.44 11.17 -20.85
CA ASN A 285 -9.78 12.49 -20.38
C ASN A 285 -10.33 12.42 -18.95
N GLU A 286 -10.64 13.56 -18.36
CA GLU A 286 -11.09 13.63 -16.97
C GLU A 286 -12.41 12.86 -16.72
N ASP A 287 -13.38 12.92 -17.65
CA ASP A 287 -14.63 12.17 -17.49
C ASP A 287 -14.42 10.67 -17.54
N ASP A 288 -13.52 10.18 -18.39
CA ASP A 288 -13.12 8.77 -18.44
C ASP A 288 -12.38 8.35 -17.15
N LEU A 289 -11.53 9.23 -16.60
CA LEU A 289 -10.89 9.00 -15.29
C LEU A 289 -11.95 8.79 -14.20
N PHE A 290 -12.94 9.67 -14.08
CA PHE A 290 -13.99 9.54 -13.07
C PHE A 290 -14.82 8.27 -13.24
N ASN A 291 -15.16 7.91 -14.48
CA ASN A 291 -15.87 6.65 -14.78
C ASN A 291 -15.07 5.41 -14.33
N LYS A 292 -13.78 5.40 -14.60
CA LYS A 292 -12.87 4.31 -14.20
C LYS A 292 -12.65 4.27 -12.70
N LEU A 293 -12.52 5.42 -12.04
CA LEU A 293 -12.47 5.50 -10.59
C LEU A 293 -13.76 4.97 -9.95
N ALA A 294 -14.93 5.29 -10.51
CA ALA A 294 -16.20 4.78 -10.03
C ALA A 294 -16.32 3.24 -10.18
N GLN A 295 -15.81 2.68 -11.26
CA GLN A 295 -15.74 1.22 -11.46
C GLN A 295 -14.79 0.53 -10.48
N TYR A 296 -13.62 1.10 -10.24
CA TYR A 296 -12.65 0.57 -9.28
C TYR A 296 -13.09 0.81 -7.83
N SER A 297 -13.83 1.90 -7.60
CA SER A 297 -14.35 2.31 -6.29
C SER A 297 -13.27 2.34 -5.18
N PRO A 298 -12.19 3.14 -5.35
CA PRO A 298 -11.14 3.22 -4.33
C PRO A 298 -11.65 3.89 -3.07
N GLN A 299 -11.02 3.57 -1.94
CA GLN A 299 -11.28 4.27 -0.67
C GLN A 299 -10.47 5.56 -0.59
N ILE A 300 -9.25 5.56 -1.15
CA ILE A 300 -8.33 6.68 -1.14
C ILE A 300 -7.91 7.00 -2.58
N VAL A 301 -7.94 8.26 -2.95
CA VAL A 301 -7.37 8.77 -4.21
C VAL A 301 -6.19 9.65 -3.87
N VAL A 302 -5.02 9.27 -4.38
CA VAL A 302 -3.77 10.03 -4.25
C VAL A 302 -3.50 10.72 -5.58
N ASN A 303 -3.51 12.04 -5.60
CA ASN A 303 -3.18 12.85 -6.77
C ASN A 303 -1.73 13.35 -6.69
N ASP A 304 -0.97 13.10 -7.73
CA ASP A 304 0.36 13.64 -7.94
C ASP A 304 0.46 14.14 -9.39
N ILE A 305 -0.33 15.19 -9.71
CA ILE A 305 -0.60 15.70 -11.06
C ILE A 305 -0.30 17.20 -11.23
N LEU A 306 0.47 17.79 -10.31
CA LEU A 306 0.64 19.22 -10.11
C LEU A 306 -0.62 19.87 -9.52
N ASP A 307 -0.90 21.12 -9.95
CA ASP A 307 -1.93 21.95 -9.37
C ASP A 307 -3.33 21.45 -9.75
N THR A 308 -4.14 21.08 -8.75
CA THR A 308 -5.52 20.65 -8.95
C THR A 308 -6.49 21.82 -8.91
N THR A 309 -7.65 21.68 -9.55
CA THR A 309 -8.74 22.65 -9.47
C THR A 309 -9.75 22.28 -8.38
N SER A 310 -10.47 23.28 -7.85
CA SER A 310 -11.57 23.06 -6.91
C SER A 310 -12.60 22.08 -7.46
N ASP A 311 -13.00 22.25 -8.73
CA ASP A 311 -14.02 21.41 -9.37
C ASP A 311 -13.57 19.93 -9.43
N TYR A 312 -12.32 19.67 -9.79
CA TYR A 312 -11.75 18.33 -9.82
C TYR A 312 -11.80 17.65 -8.45
N VAL A 313 -11.32 18.35 -7.41
CA VAL A 313 -11.29 17.77 -6.06
C VAL A 313 -12.70 17.59 -5.50
N LEU A 314 -13.59 18.56 -5.69
CA LEU A 314 -14.99 18.45 -5.26
C LEU A 314 -15.71 17.28 -5.95
N LYS A 315 -15.41 17.01 -7.23
CA LYS A 315 -15.96 15.86 -7.96
C LYS A 315 -15.47 14.54 -7.36
N LEU A 316 -14.18 14.42 -6.98
CA LEU A 316 -13.67 13.27 -6.22
C LEU A 316 -14.37 13.12 -4.87
N LYS A 317 -14.53 14.21 -4.13
CA LYS A 317 -15.23 14.21 -2.83
C LYS A 317 -16.69 13.76 -2.95
N SER A 318 -17.38 14.19 -4.02
CA SER A 318 -18.75 13.75 -4.28
C SER A 318 -18.86 12.25 -4.57
N GLY A 319 -17.81 11.64 -5.11
CA GLY A 319 -17.67 10.19 -5.26
C GLY A 319 -17.44 9.45 -3.93
N GLY A 320 -17.28 10.19 -2.84
CA GLY A 320 -17.07 9.63 -1.50
C GLY A 320 -15.65 9.16 -1.21
N TYR A 321 -14.67 9.58 -2.01
CA TYR A 321 -13.26 9.23 -1.84
C TYR A 321 -12.58 10.11 -0.78
N PHE A 322 -11.59 9.55 -0.07
CA PHE A 322 -10.65 10.31 0.72
C PHE A 322 -9.53 10.79 -0.23
N VAL A 323 -9.30 12.09 -0.30
CA VAL A 323 -8.42 12.71 -1.30
C VAL A 323 -7.14 13.20 -0.66
N VAL A 324 -6.01 12.73 -1.19
CA VAL A 324 -4.65 13.11 -0.78
C VAL A 324 -3.93 13.72 -1.99
N ASN A 325 -3.47 14.95 -1.86
CA ASN A 325 -2.72 15.64 -2.92
C ASN A 325 -1.24 15.82 -2.54
N PHE A 326 -0.36 15.77 -3.53
CA PHE A 326 1.08 15.99 -3.38
C PHE A 326 1.56 17.15 -4.22
N GLU A 327 2.32 18.09 -3.59
CA GLU A 327 2.95 19.26 -4.26
C GLU A 327 1.95 20.09 -5.08
N ASP A 328 0.77 20.28 -4.51
CA ASP A 328 -0.37 20.95 -5.15
C ASP A 328 -0.49 22.39 -4.67
N LEU A 329 -0.31 23.34 -5.58
CA LEU A 329 -0.46 24.78 -5.36
C LEU A 329 -1.78 25.33 -5.94
N GLY A 330 -2.63 24.44 -6.45
CA GLY A 330 -3.88 24.80 -7.10
C GLY A 330 -5.03 25.10 -6.14
N THR A 331 -6.15 25.53 -6.69
CA THR A 331 -7.36 25.85 -5.91
C THR A 331 -8.04 24.62 -5.30
N GLY A 332 -7.64 23.42 -5.73
CA GLY A 332 -8.15 22.16 -5.18
C GLY A 332 -7.62 21.83 -3.79
N THR A 333 -6.48 22.41 -3.38
CA THR A 333 -5.86 22.19 -2.07
C THR A 333 -6.79 22.43 -0.89
N GLU A 334 -7.65 23.45 -1.00
CA GLU A 334 -8.61 23.80 0.05
C GLU A 334 -9.66 22.70 0.31
N PHE A 335 -9.95 21.87 -0.71
CA PHE A 335 -11.01 20.85 -0.68
C PHE A 335 -10.48 19.42 -0.48
N ALA A 336 -9.18 19.18 -0.66
CA ALA A 336 -8.57 17.88 -0.38
C ALA A 336 -8.63 17.55 1.13
N ASP A 337 -8.67 16.27 1.48
CA ASP A 337 -8.61 15.86 2.89
C ASP A 337 -7.21 16.10 3.47
N VAL A 338 -6.17 15.84 2.68
CA VAL A 338 -4.77 16.02 3.05
C VAL A 338 -3.96 16.50 1.86
N VAL A 339 -3.07 17.45 2.09
CA VAL A 339 -2.09 17.92 1.11
C VAL A 339 -0.71 17.84 1.70
N PHE A 340 0.24 17.23 0.98
CA PHE A 340 1.65 17.17 1.39
C PHE A 340 2.51 17.99 0.44
N ASP A 341 3.17 19.01 0.98
CA ASP A 341 4.10 19.85 0.24
C ASP A 341 5.48 19.81 0.89
N SER A 342 6.35 18.96 0.35
CA SER A 342 7.72 18.84 0.85
C SER A 342 8.68 19.85 0.20
N LEU A 343 8.35 20.35 -0.98
CA LEU A 343 9.17 21.27 -1.77
C LEU A 343 8.81 22.76 -1.53
N TYR A 344 7.54 23.04 -1.23
CA TYR A 344 7.03 24.41 -1.11
C TYR A 344 6.73 24.76 0.34
N GLU A 345 6.97 26.02 0.71
CA GLU A 345 6.43 26.59 1.92
C GLU A 345 5.28 27.55 1.53
N HIS A 346 4.12 27.29 2.10
CA HIS A 346 2.95 28.13 1.90
C HIS A 346 2.71 28.98 3.13
N ASP A 347 2.28 30.23 2.92
CA ASP A 347 1.68 31.07 3.97
C ASP A 347 0.26 30.60 4.35
N LEU A 348 -0.24 29.53 3.73
CA LEU A 348 -1.58 28.99 3.94
C LEU A 348 -1.60 28.15 5.23
N SER A 349 -2.13 28.74 6.29
CA SER A 349 -2.41 28.07 7.56
C SER A 349 -3.71 27.24 7.49
N SER A 350 -3.84 26.35 6.53
CA SER A 350 -4.95 25.40 6.47
C SER A 350 -4.59 24.14 7.23
N SER A 351 -5.54 23.60 8.03
CA SER A 351 -5.31 22.43 8.86
C SER A 351 -5.07 21.13 8.10
N ASN A 352 -5.34 21.10 6.80
CA ASN A 352 -5.19 19.95 5.92
C ASN A 352 -3.87 19.95 5.11
N ILE A 353 -3.03 21.00 5.25
CA ILE A 353 -1.76 21.13 4.50
C ILE A 353 -0.58 20.84 5.44
N PHE A 354 0.23 19.85 5.04
CA PHE A 354 1.40 19.36 5.79
C PHE A 354 2.68 19.68 5.01
N ILE A 355 3.46 20.63 5.55
CA ILE A 355 4.59 21.25 4.84
C ILE A 355 5.93 20.77 5.38
N GLY A 356 6.92 20.72 4.48
CA GLY A 356 8.33 20.62 4.79
C GLY A 356 8.94 19.24 4.58
N HIS A 357 10.26 19.19 4.69
CA HIS A 357 11.12 18.04 4.40
C HIS A 357 10.77 16.76 5.15
N LYS A 358 10.15 16.86 6.33
CA LYS A 358 9.72 15.70 7.12
C LYS A 358 8.65 14.84 6.42
N TYR A 359 8.07 15.32 5.31
CA TYR A 359 7.14 14.59 4.46
C TYR A 359 7.75 14.20 3.10
N TYR A 360 9.05 14.39 2.94
CA TYR A 360 9.72 13.95 1.71
C TYR A 360 9.89 12.43 1.69
N ILE A 361 9.57 11.80 0.56
CA ILE A 361 9.73 10.37 0.36
C ILE A 361 11.06 10.11 -0.33
N LEU A 362 12.02 9.64 0.45
CA LEU A 362 13.33 9.27 -0.04
C LEU A 362 13.25 7.93 -0.79
N LYS A 363 13.96 7.80 -1.91
CA LYS A 363 14.07 6.53 -2.63
C LYS A 363 14.85 5.50 -1.83
N ASP A 364 14.49 4.22 -1.97
CA ASP A 364 15.06 3.13 -1.18
C ASP A 364 16.56 3.00 -1.32
N GLU A 365 17.13 3.28 -2.50
CA GLU A 365 18.58 3.22 -2.74
C GLU A 365 19.39 4.10 -1.78
N PHE A 366 18.82 5.23 -1.30
CA PHE A 366 19.50 6.15 -0.37
C PHE A 366 19.49 5.67 1.08
N TYR A 367 18.59 4.75 1.46
CA TYR A 367 18.59 4.14 2.80
C TYR A 367 19.79 3.21 3.00
N PHE A 368 20.28 2.61 1.94
CA PHE A 368 21.37 1.63 1.98
C PHE A 368 22.77 2.24 1.78
N GLN A 369 22.84 3.49 1.35
CA GLN A 369 24.14 4.18 1.21
C GLN A 369 24.64 4.66 2.57
N PRO A 370 25.95 4.52 2.84
CA PRO A 370 26.56 5.12 4.03
C PRO A 370 26.58 6.65 3.92
N GLN A 371 26.74 7.31 5.05
CA GLN A 371 26.95 8.75 5.07
C GLN A 371 28.31 9.11 4.49
N LYS A 372 28.38 10.23 3.77
CA LYS A 372 29.63 10.73 3.19
C LYS A 372 30.60 11.16 4.29
N ILE A 373 31.84 10.69 4.17
CA ILE A 373 32.98 11.19 4.95
C ILE A 373 33.72 12.20 4.09
N ILE A 374 33.88 13.41 4.61
CA ILE A 374 34.53 14.49 3.89
C ILE A 374 36.05 14.27 3.87
N THR A 375 36.67 14.35 2.71
CA THR A 375 38.12 14.24 2.50
C THR A 375 38.77 15.61 2.32
N GLN A 376 40.07 15.70 2.61
CA GLN A 376 40.84 16.94 2.41
C GLN A 376 40.80 17.38 0.95
N ASN A 377 41.04 16.43 0.03
CA ASN A 377 41.04 16.67 -1.40
C ASN A 377 39.63 16.50 -1.98
N VAL A 378 39.40 17.17 -3.11
CA VAL A 378 38.19 17.00 -3.94
C VAL A 378 38.65 16.27 -5.20
N ASP A 379 38.38 14.98 -5.28
CA ASP A 379 38.82 14.12 -6.36
C ASP A 379 37.72 13.82 -7.38
N ASN A 380 36.45 13.93 -6.96
CA ASN A 380 35.28 13.60 -7.79
C ASN A 380 34.20 14.66 -7.70
N ILE A 381 33.73 15.13 -8.85
CA ILE A 381 32.60 16.04 -8.98
C ILE A 381 31.46 15.31 -9.70
N LEU A 382 30.24 15.56 -9.27
CA LEU A 382 29.04 15.14 -9.99
C LEU A 382 28.25 16.36 -10.47
N ILE A 383 27.88 16.35 -11.75
CA ILE A 383 26.97 17.34 -12.35
C ILE A 383 25.70 16.62 -12.78
N SER A 384 24.56 16.99 -12.21
CA SER A 384 23.26 16.40 -12.57
C SER A 384 22.12 17.37 -12.30
N PHE A 385 21.47 17.86 -13.35
CA PHE A 385 20.35 18.80 -13.29
C PHE A 385 18.99 18.12 -13.54
N GLY A 386 18.88 16.82 -13.22
CA GLY A 386 17.64 16.08 -13.28
C GLY A 386 17.27 15.61 -14.69
N TRP A 387 15.95 15.59 -14.99
CA TRP A 387 15.43 14.91 -16.18
C TRP A 387 15.70 15.64 -17.50
N THR A 388 15.45 16.95 -17.54
CA THR A 388 15.47 17.72 -18.80
C THR A 388 16.61 18.72 -18.92
N ASP A 389 17.08 19.30 -17.83
CA ASP A 389 18.03 20.42 -17.80
C ASP A 389 17.67 21.53 -18.81
N SER A 390 16.46 22.09 -18.64
CA SER A 390 15.90 23.05 -19.59
C SER A 390 16.71 24.33 -19.76
N GLY A 391 17.50 24.69 -18.74
CA GLY A 391 18.42 25.84 -18.75
C GLY A 391 19.81 25.55 -19.29
N ASN A 392 20.10 24.31 -19.74
CA ASN A 392 21.42 23.83 -20.14
C ASN A 392 22.52 24.15 -19.08
N LEU A 393 22.16 24.00 -17.80
CA LEU A 393 23.05 24.29 -16.68
C LEU A 393 24.20 23.31 -16.58
N THR A 394 24.03 22.08 -17.07
CA THR A 394 25.09 21.07 -17.17
C THR A 394 26.27 21.61 -17.96
N GLU A 395 26.04 22.14 -19.16
CA GLU A 395 27.10 22.69 -20.01
C GLU A 395 27.73 23.93 -19.39
N LYS A 396 26.90 24.82 -18.83
CA LYS A 396 27.36 26.04 -18.17
C LYS A 396 28.30 25.76 -17.00
N VAL A 397 27.92 24.84 -16.12
CA VAL A 397 28.75 24.41 -14.97
C VAL A 397 30.03 23.73 -15.47
N LEU A 398 29.91 22.83 -16.44
CA LEU A 398 31.07 22.14 -17.02
C LEU A 398 32.07 23.12 -17.59
N ASN A 399 31.63 24.12 -18.38
CA ASN A 399 32.46 25.16 -18.94
C ASN A 399 33.15 26.01 -17.85
N ALA A 400 32.44 26.33 -16.77
CA ALA A 400 33.01 27.05 -15.63
C ALA A 400 34.14 26.27 -14.96
N ILE A 401 33.94 24.96 -14.72
CA ILE A 401 34.94 24.08 -14.10
C ILE A 401 36.16 23.90 -15.01
N LEU A 402 35.95 23.70 -16.32
CA LEU A 402 37.07 23.55 -17.29
C LEU A 402 37.96 24.79 -17.41
N LYS A 403 37.50 25.95 -16.98
CA LYS A 403 38.32 27.18 -16.88
C LYS A 403 39.14 27.25 -15.59
N THR A 404 39.12 26.21 -14.77
CA THR A 404 39.94 26.07 -13.56
C THR A 404 41.12 25.11 -13.79
N ASN A 405 42.02 25.01 -12.82
CA ASN A 405 43.12 24.01 -12.81
C ASN A 405 42.67 22.72 -12.06
N TYR A 406 41.38 22.37 -12.10
CA TYR A 406 40.91 21.15 -11.44
C TYR A 406 41.30 19.93 -12.26
N GLU A 407 42.03 18.99 -11.62
CA GLU A 407 42.55 17.76 -12.25
C GLU A 407 41.77 16.50 -11.85
N GLY A 408 40.74 16.60 -10.96
CA GLY A 408 39.92 15.48 -10.53
C GLY A 408 38.92 15.02 -11.60
N ARG A 409 38.21 13.98 -11.29
CA ARG A 409 37.17 13.41 -12.19
C ARG A 409 35.88 14.23 -12.16
N ILE A 410 35.28 14.39 -13.32
CA ILE A 410 33.98 15.03 -13.48
C ILE A 410 33.01 14.00 -14.07
N ASN A 411 32.02 13.60 -13.26
CA ASN A 411 30.94 12.73 -13.71
C ASN A 411 29.74 13.59 -14.07
N VAL A 412 29.21 13.41 -15.27
CA VAL A 412 28.03 14.13 -15.76
C VAL A 412 26.91 13.13 -15.98
N ILE A 413 25.80 13.30 -15.29
CA ILE A 413 24.61 12.47 -15.49
C ILE A 413 23.56 13.30 -16.24
N LEU A 414 23.25 12.87 -17.47
CA LEU A 414 22.24 13.47 -18.31
C LEU A 414 20.92 12.71 -18.18
N GLY A 415 19.85 13.42 -17.88
CA GLY A 415 18.50 12.87 -17.90
C GLY A 415 18.06 12.46 -19.31
N LEU A 416 17.04 11.61 -19.40
CA LEU A 416 16.53 11.14 -20.70
C LEU A 416 15.94 12.27 -21.56
N GLY A 417 15.46 13.34 -20.95
CA GLY A 417 14.93 14.52 -21.63
C GLY A 417 15.98 15.56 -22.05
N TYR A 418 17.27 15.36 -21.79
CA TYR A 418 18.32 16.29 -22.19
C TYR A 418 18.43 16.37 -23.72
N LYS A 419 18.41 17.59 -24.29
CA LYS A 419 18.17 17.81 -25.74
C LYS A 419 19.39 17.51 -26.62
N ASP A 420 20.61 17.90 -26.22
CA ASP A 420 21.84 17.84 -27.06
C ASP A 420 22.89 16.89 -26.48
N LYS A 421 22.49 15.62 -26.24
CA LYS A 421 23.42 14.61 -25.68
C LYS A 421 24.63 14.34 -26.54
N GLU A 422 24.39 14.15 -27.85
CA GLU A 422 25.46 13.81 -28.81
C GLU A 422 26.40 14.99 -28.98
N GLY A 423 25.89 16.21 -29.06
CA GLY A 423 26.74 17.42 -29.16
C GLY A 423 27.61 17.64 -27.93
N LEU A 424 27.07 17.43 -26.72
CA LEU A 424 27.84 17.54 -25.48
C LEU A 424 28.94 16.46 -25.44
N ILE A 425 28.60 15.19 -25.70
CA ILE A 425 29.56 14.08 -25.69
C ILE A 425 30.69 14.34 -26.67
N SER A 426 30.40 14.75 -27.89
CA SER A 426 31.41 15.03 -28.91
C SER A 426 32.38 16.16 -28.52
N ARG A 427 31.88 17.19 -27.80
CA ARG A 427 32.72 18.31 -27.34
C ARG A 427 33.72 17.93 -26.25
N ILE A 428 33.40 16.94 -25.45
CA ILE A 428 34.19 16.52 -24.28
C ILE A 428 34.97 15.22 -24.50
N GLU A 429 34.81 14.53 -25.64
CA GLU A 429 35.37 13.22 -25.95
C GLU A 429 36.91 13.17 -25.81
N SER A 430 37.60 14.30 -26.07
CA SER A 430 39.05 14.42 -25.91
C SER A 430 39.51 14.58 -24.44
N ASN A 431 38.62 14.81 -23.51
CA ASN A 431 38.96 15.04 -22.10
C ASN A 431 38.69 13.80 -21.26
N HIS A 432 39.71 13.01 -20.98
CA HIS A 432 39.63 11.74 -20.24
C HIS A 432 39.23 11.88 -18.76
N SER A 433 39.25 13.10 -18.19
CA SER A 433 38.78 13.33 -16.81
C SER A 433 37.26 13.46 -16.71
N ILE A 434 36.53 13.59 -17.84
CA ILE A 434 35.10 13.75 -17.88
C ILE A 434 34.43 12.44 -18.32
N GLN A 435 33.45 11.97 -17.56
CA GLN A 435 32.65 10.81 -17.92
C GLN A 435 31.19 11.19 -17.96
N VAL A 436 30.49 10.86 -19.07
CA VAL A 436 29.07 11.13 -19.25
C VAL A 436 28.30 9.83 -19.15
N TYR A 437 27.25 9.87 -18.35
CA TYR A 437 26.34 8.76 -18.15
C TYR A 437 24.92 9.18 -18.53
N THR A 438 24.16 8.26 -19.09
CA THR A 438 22.75 8.44 -19.41
C THR A 438 21.95 7.29 -18.83
N ASN A 439 20.73 7.57 -18.36
CA ASN A 439 19.83 6.55 -17.86
C ASN A 439 20.42 5.70 -16.70
N VAL A 440 20.93 6.35 -15.67
CA VAL A 440 21.53 5.70 -14.49
C VAL A 440 20.45 5.17 -13.58
N SER A 441 20.54 3.90 -13.19
CA SER A 441 19.56 3.26 -12.27
C SER A 441 19.93 3.43 -10.78
N ASN A 442 21.18 3.75 -10.45
CA ASN A 442 21.72 3.85 -9.09
C ASN A 442 22.43 5.20 -8.87
N ILE A 443 21.71 6.28 -8.97
CA ILE A 443 22.26 7.64 -8.81
C ILE A 443 22.86 7.87 -7.42
N SER A 444 22.38 7.17 -6.40
CA SER A 444 22.88 7.24 -5.03
C SER A 444 24.37 6.91 -4.92
N GLU A 445 24.86 5.95 -5.72
CA GLU A 445 26.28 5.58 -5.74
C GLU A 445 27.16 6.69 -6.34
N PHE A 446 26.68 7.35 -7.39
CA PHE A 446 27.39 8.49 -7.99
C PHE A 446 27.44 9.67 -7.04
N MET A 447 26.33 9.98 -6.38
CA MET A 447 26.28 11.04 -5.38
C MET A 447 27.19 10.74 -4.20
N PHE A 448 27.16 9.52 -3.66
CA PHE A 448 28.01 9.12 -2.54
C PHE A 448 29.52 9.21 -2.88
N LYS A 449 29.90 8.85 -4.11
CA LYS A 449 31.30 8.94 -4.58
C LYS A 449 31.75 10.38 -4.86
N ALA A 450 30.84 11.28 -5.11
CA ALA A 450 31.15 12.67 -5.36
C ALA A 450 31.61 13.38 -4.07
N ASP A 451 32.55 14.30 -4.19
CA ASP A 451 33.01 15.19 -3.13
C ASP A 451 32.28 16.53 -3.18
N ILE A 452 31.84 16.94 -4.37
CA ILE A 452 30.97 18.09 -4.60
C ILE A 452 29.93 17.69 -5.67
N VAL A 453 28.67 18.09 -5.47
CA VAL A 453 27.59 17.90 -6.41
C VAL A 453 27.09 19.26 -6.93
N PHE A 454 26.86 19.35 -8.23
CA PHE A 454 26.09 20.45 -8.84
C PHE A 454 24.73 19.91 -9.26
N THR A 455 23.66 20.55 -8.80
CA THR A 455 22.29 20.16 -9.11
C THR A 455 21.33 21.35 -9.08
N SER A 456 20.05 21.09 -9.40
CA SER A 456 18.99 22.07 -9.17
C SER A 456 18.26 21.79 -7.84
N PRO A 457 17.61 22.80 -7.23
CA PRO A 457 16.87 22.63 -5.98
C PRO A 457 15.53 21.93 -6.16
N GLY A 458 15.51 20.83 -6.91
CA GLY A 458 14.38 19.91 -7.02
C GLY A 458 14.47 18.79 -5.99
N ARG A 459 13.91 17.62 -6.31
CA ARG A 459 13.91 16.44 -5.44
C ARG A 459 15.33 15.95 -5.13
N THR A 460 16.26 16.11 -6.05
CA THR A 460 17.67 15.70 -5.95
C THR A 460 18.37 16.31 -4.73
N MET A 461 17.99 17.52 -4.30
CA MET A 461 18.60 18.13 -3.11
C MET A 461 18.36 17.32 -1.82
N TYR A 462 17.19 16.68 -1.66
CA TYR A 462 16.92 15.80 -0.50
C TYR A 462 17.73 14.50 -0.59
N GLU A 463 17.87 13.96 -1.81
CA GLU A 463 18.67 12.77 -2.08
C GLU A 463 20.14 13.02 -1.70
N VAL A 464 20.73 14.12 -2.15
CA VAL A 464 22.11 14.53 -1.80
C VAL A 464 22.25 14.85 -0.32
N CYS A 465 21.28 15.55 0.27
CA CYS A 465 21.24 15.88 1.69
C CYS A 465 21.27 14.64 2.57
N SER A 466 20.56 13.59 2.20
CA SER A 466 20.52 12.34 2.96
C SER A 466 21.86 11.63 3.05
N LEU A 467 22.77 11.91 2.11
CA LEU A 467 24.12 11.40 2.05
C LEU A 467 25.13 12.36 2.71
N GLY A 468 24.78 13.63 2.86
CA GLY A 468 25.67 14.66 3.37
C GLY A 468 26.75 15.11 2.41
N VAL A 469 26.48 15.16 1.09
CA VAL A 469 27.47 15.55 0.09
C VAL A 469 27.41 17.06 -0.17
N PRO A 470 28.53 17.83 0.00
CA PRO A 470 28.57 19.24 -0.28
C PRO A 470 28.02 19.59 -1.67
N THR A 471 27.08 20.52 -1.74
CA THR A 471 26.30 20.75 -2.94
C THR A 471 26.15 22.22 -3.28
N ILE A 472 26.35 22.53 -4.58
CA ILE A 472 26.07 23.84 -5.17
C ILE A 472 24.83 23.69 -6.05
N CYS A 473 23.81 24.51 -5.80
CA CYS A 473 22.55 24.48 -6.50
C CYS A 473 22.39 25.70 -7.43
N LEU A 474 21.84 25.46 -8.61
CA LEU A 474 21.36 26.49 -9.54
C LEU A 474 19.92 26.16 -9.96
N CYS A 475 19.00 27.12 -9.81
CA CYS A 475 17.62 26.94 -10.20
C CYS A 475 17.46 26.96 -11.72
N GLN A 476 16.71 25.99 -12.26
CA GLN A 476 16.43 25.92 -13.71
C GLN A 476 15.35 26.92 -14.14
N ASN A 477 14.43 27.24 -13.22
CA ASN A 477 13.29 28.13 -13.46
C ASN A 477 12.88 28.86 -12.18
N GLU A 478 11.93 29.80 -12.32
CA GLU A 478 11.45 30.61 -11.19
C GLU A 478 10.71 29.79 -10.13
N ARG A 479 10.04 28.69 -10.51
CA ARG A 479 9.36 27.80 -9.56
C ARG A 479 10.36 27.14 -8.61
N GLU A 480 11.55 26.74 -9.10
CA GLU A 480 12.59 26.17 -8.25
C GLU A 480 13.20 27.20 -7.26
N GLN A 481 13.11 28.49 -7.52
CA GLN A 481 13.56 29.52 -6.58
C GLN A 481 12.70 29.58 -5.30
N SER A 482 11.45 29.10 -5.36
CA SER A 482 10.58 29.02 -4.18
C SER A 482 10.89 27.84 -3.27
N HIS A 483 11.83 26.97 -3.64
CA HIS A 483 12.21 25.81 -2.83
C HIS A 483 13.18 26.21 -1.70
N VAL A 484 12.65 26.56 -0.57
CA VAL A 484 13.40 27.12 0.57
C VAL A 484 14.36 26.14 1.25
N PHE A 485 14.18 24.83 1.06
CA PHE A 485 15.05 23.82 1.65
C PHE A 485 16.50 23.96 1.18
N CYS A 486 16.74 24.37 -0.07
CA CYS A 486 18.08 24.62 -0.61
C CYS A 486 18.66 25.94 -0.06
N SER A 487 19.09 25.93 1.20
CA SER A 487 19.60 27.09 1.93
C SER A 487 20.90 26.78 2.65
N SER A 488 21.66 27.81 2.98
CA SER A 488 22.89 27.69 3.79
C SER A 488 22.62 27.15 5.20
N GLY A 489 21.41 27.34 5.72
CA GLY A 489 20.96 26.76 6.99
C GLY A 489 20.95 25.25 6.95
N ASN A 490 20.59 24.66 5.81
CA ASN A 490 20.52 23.22 5.55
C ASN A 490 21.81 22.67 4.90
N GLY A 491 22.87 23.47 4.81
CA GLY A 491 24.17 23.03 4.29
C GLY A 491 24.34 23.13 2.75
N PHE A 492 23.51 23.90 2.06
CA PHE A 492 23.62 24.11 0.61
C PHE A 492 24.23 25.47 0.27
N ILE A 493 24.84 25.53 -0.91
CA ILE A 493 25.14 26.79 -1.60
C ILE A 493 24.11 26.95 -2.71
N ASN A 494 23.20 27.90 -2.56
CA ASN A 494 22.20 28.22 -3.56
C ASN A 494 22.60 29.50 -4.31
N MET A 495 22.91 29.38 -5.59
CA MET A 495 23.31 30.50 -6.43
C MET A 495 22.12 31.21 -7.10
N GLY A 496 20.89 30.74 -6.87
CA GLY A 496 19.67 31.30 -7.45
C GLY A 496 19.43 30.84 -8.89
N LEU A 497 18.74 31.68 -9.68
CA LEU A 497 18.34 31.32 -11.06
C LEU A 497 19.55 31.20 -11.97
N GLY A 498 19.78 30.03 -12.51
CA GLY A 498 20.99 29.71 -13.28
C GLY A 498 21.14 30.55 -14.56
N SER A 499 20.07 31.11 -15.13
CA SER A 499 20.16 32.08 -16.25
C SER A 499 20.82 33.39 -15.84
N ASN A 500 20.73 33.79 -14.57
CA ASN A 500 21.24 35.04 -14.01
C ASN A 500 22.67 34.93 -13.45
N VAL A 501 23.18 33.73 -13.27
CA VAL A 501 24.52 33.45 -12.73
C VAL A 501 25.49 33.29 -13.90
N ASP A 502 26.62 34.00 -13.94
CA ASP A 502 27.59 33.79 -15.00
C ASP A 502 28.61 32.68 -14.69
N GLU A 503 29.36 32.21 -15.71
CA GLU A 503 30.33 31.13 -15.55
C GLU A 503 31.48 31.51 -14.61
N THR A 504 31.79 32.81 -14.45
CA THR A 504 32.83 33.31 -13.54
C THR A 504 32.40 33.12 -12.10
N GLU A 505 31.16 33.48 -11.79
CA GLU A 505 30.58 33.29 -10.45
C GLU A 505 30.53 31.79 -10.06
N ILE A 506 30.13 30.91 -11.00
CA ILE A 506 30.13 29.45 -10.76
C ILE A 506 31.56 28.96 -10.50
N ARG A 507 32.53 29.39 -11.33
CA ARG A 507 33.92 29.06 -11.19
C ARG A 507 34.48 29.47 -9.84
N ASP A 508 34.24 30.71 -9.44
CA ASP A 508 34.79 31.28 -8.22
C ASP A 508 34.21 30.57 -6.98
N GLN A 509 32.89 30.32 -6.98
CA GLN A 509 32.25 29.57 -5.91
C GLN A 509 32.74 28.11 -5.83
N PHE A 510 33.00 27.48 -6.97
CA PHE A 510 33.57 26.15 -7.03
C PHE A 510 34.99 26.12 -6.44
N ILE A 511 35.88 27.05 -6.86
CA ILE A 511 37.25 27.14 -6.38
C ILE A 511 37.27 27.37 -4.86
N GLU A 512 36.42 28.25 -4.36
CA GLU A 512 36.27 28.52 -2.92
C GLU A 512 35.92 27.21 -2.17
N LEU A 513 34.90 26.47 -2.63
CA LEU A 513 34.45 25.24 -1.98
C LEU A 513 35.48 24.11 -2.07
N VAL A 514 36.21 23.98 -3.16
CA VAL A 514 37.31 23.00 -3.32
C VAL A 514 38.42 23.26 -2.28
N ASN A 515 38.79 24.53 -2.04
CA ASN A 515 39.88 24.91 -1.15
C ASN A 515 39.44 24.99 0.34
N ASP A 516 38.16 25.10 0.64
CA ASP A 516 37.66 25.22 2.01
C ASP A 516 37.17 23.87 2.55
N TYR A 517 38.06 23.09 3.12
CA TYR A 517 37.75 21.80 3.76
C TYR A 517 36.77 21.95 4.92
N ASN A 518 36.95 22.98 5.74
CA ASN A 518 36.10 23.19 6.93
C ASN A 518 34.67 23.51 6.52
N ARG A 519 34.48 24.33 5.48
CA ARG A 519 33.15 24.62 4.94
C ARG A 519 32.46 23.35 4.43
N ARG A 520 33.19 22.44 3.75
CA ARG A 520 32.62 21.16 3.31
C ARG A 520 32.18 20.29 4.49
N ILE A 521 32.93 20.26 5.60
CA ILE A 521 32.54 19.57 6.84
C ILE A 521 31.27 20.19 7.41
N GLU A 522 31.22 21.52 7.55
CA GLU A 522 30.04 22.21 8.08
C GLU A 522 28.79 21.93 7.24
N MET A 523 28.89 21.93 5.92
CA MET A 523 27.82 21.57 5.01
C MET A 523 27.34 20.13 5.24
N ASN A 524 28.26 19.18 5.34
CA ASN A 524 27.97 17.77 5.60
C ASN A 524 27.24 17.58 6.96
N GLU A 525 27.75 18.18 8.03
CA GLU A 525 27.16 18.08 9.37
C GLU A 525 25.73 18.65 9.40
N LYS A 526 25.51 19.80 8.77
CA LYS A 526 24.16 20.39 8.64
C LYS A 526 23.21 19.47 7.89
N MET A 527 23.61 18.94 6.73
CA MET A 527 22.80 18.03 5.93
C MET A 527 22.43 16.76 6.70
N LEU A 528 23.42 16.13 7.35
CA LEU A 528 23.23 14.89 8.10
C LEU A 528 22.43 15.06 9.39
N SER A 529 22.27 16.30 9.90
CA SER A 529 21.41 16.59 11.04
C SER A 529 19.92 16.57 10.69
N ILE A 530 19.56 16.58 9.39
CA ILE A 530 18.19 16.61 8.91
C ILE A 530 17.67 15.18 8.76
N ASP A 531 16.55 14.87 9.42
CA ASP A 531 15.89 13.58 9.26
C ASP A 531 15.05 13.53 7.98
N LEU A 532 15.55 12.81 6.99
CA LEU A 532 14.86 12.53 5.70
C LEU A 532 14.40 11.09 5.56
N LYS A 533 14.70 10.22 6.54
CA LYS A 533 14.40 8.77 6.42
C LYS A 533 12.99 8.41 6.86
N ASN A 534 12.35 9.24 7.68
CA ASN A 534 11.02 8.96 8.23
C ASN A 534 9.86 9.61 7.45
N GLY A 535 10.12 10.17 6.26
CA GLY A 535 9.12 10.92 5.51
C GLY A 535 7.87 10.11 5.16
N PHE A 536 8.03 8.87 4.72
CA PHE A 536 6.89 7.99 4.42
C PHE A 536 6.10 7.63 5.69
N ASP A 537 6.76 7.34 6.81
CA ASP A 537 6.10 7.00 8.07
C ASP A 537 5.29 8.18 8.61
N ASN A 538 5.82 9.41 8.48
CA ASN A 538 5.11 10.63 8.82
C ASN A 538 3.86 10.85 7.96
N ILE A 539 3.96 10.63 6.64
CA ILE A 539 2.81 10.67 5.73
C ILE A 539 1.76 9.63 6.13
N GLN A 540 2.19 8.39 6.36
CA GLN A 540 1.29 7.31 6.74
C GLN A 540 0.57 7.58 8.06
N ALA A 541 1.25 8.16 9.04
CA ALA A 541 0.66 8.52 10.33
C ALA A 541 -0.46 9.57 10.15
N VAL A 542 -0.19 10.64 9.38
CA VAL A 542 -1.18 11.68 9.08
C VAL A 542 -2.38 11.10 8.32
N VAL A 543 -2.13 10.38 7.22
CA VAL A 543 -3.22 9.79 6.41
C VAL A 543 -4.08 8.84 7.25
N LYS A 544 -3.49 8.06 8.14
CA LYS A 544 -4.22 7.13 9.02
C LYS A 544 -5.13 7.87 10.01
N GLU A 545 -4.67 8.96 10.58
CA GLU A 545 -5.44 9.78 11.53
C GLU A 545 -6.60 10.49 10.83
N GLU A 546 -6.32 11.18 9.73
CA GLU A 546 -7.33 11.92 8.96
C GLU A 546 -8.35 10.98 8.30
N TYR A 547 -7.91 9.85 7.76
CA TYR A 547 -8.82 8.85 7.21
C TYR A 547 -9.75 8.26 8.27
N ARG A 548 -9.26 8.03 9.49
CA ARG A 548 -10.11 7.59 10.60
C ARG A 548 -11.18 8.62 10.95
N SER A 549 -10.84 9.89 10.96
CA SER A 549 -11.77 11.00 11.17
C SER A 549 -12.83 11.08 10.07
N PHE A 550 -12.40 10.91 8.82
CA PHE A 550 -13.28 10.84 7.65
C PHE A 550 -14.27 9.67 7.72
N GLU A 551 -13.83 8.47 8.11
CA GLU A 551 -14.72 7.31 8.28
C GLU A 551 -15.74 7.51 9.40
N LEU A 552 -15.38 8.18 10.49
CA LEU A 552 -16.31 8.49 11.58
C LEU A 552 -17.41 9.45 11.12
N ASN A 553 -17.05 10.48 10.36
CA ASN A 553 -18.00 11.47 9.82
C ASN A 553 -18.98 10.87 8.79
N LYS A 554 -18.60 9.80 8.07
CA LYS A 554 -19.51 9.07 7.16
C LYS A 554 -20.61 8.25 7.88
N LYS A 555 -20.43 7.93 9.17
CA LYS A 555 -21.36 7.10 9.95
C LYS A 555 -22.47 7.92 10.63
N PHE A 556 -22.38 9.24 10.60
CA PHE A 556 -23.39 10.18 11.08
C PHE A 556 -24.05 10.90 9.89
#